data_75ac458f376ab2576d9581b8a57c6ac6
#
_entry.id   75ac458f376ab2576d9581b8a57c6ac6
#
_cell.length_a   1.000
_cell.length_b   1.000
_cell.length_c   1.000
_cell.angle_alpha   90.00
_cell.angle_beta   90.00
_cell.angle_gamma   90.00
#
_symmetry.space_group_name_H-M   'P 1'
#
loop_
_entity.id
_entity.type
_entity.pdbx_description
1 polymer ?
#
loop_
_entity_poly.entity_id
_entity_poly.type
_entity_poly.pdbx_seq_one_letter_code
_entity_poly.pdbx_strand_id
1 'polypeptide(L)'
;MKSPDSLPPTSPPPGEDPLRPHTYDGIQEYDKRLPNWWLLTFYATIVFWIGYWMYSQQSGLSTSDGAKIDRHLAQVEAQKLAANAAFDDASLWKMSRNAVFVDAGRATFNATCASCHHATLTGGIGPSLVDAVWVHGGQPTQMLKVVNEGVLTKGMPAWGPILGPKKVSEVLAFILSHHTPPADVALAEK
;
A
#
# COMPACT_ATOMS: atom_id res chain seq x y z
N MET A 1 11.85 46.57 51.63
CA MET A 1 10.73 47.22 50.89
C MET A 1 11.31 47.86 49.65
N LYS A 2 11.08 47.22 48.47
CA LYS A 2 11.44 47.75 47.17
C LYS A 2 10.23 48.48 46.63
N SER A 3 10.38 49.77 46.31
CA SER A 3 9.31 50.61 45.77
C SER A 3 8.81 50.04 44.42
N PRO A 4 7.48 49.95 44.22
CA PRO A 4 6.92 49.41 42.98
C PRO A 4 6.50 50.53 42.05
N ASP A 5 7.38 51.44 41.63
CA ASP A 5 7.03 52.46 40.64
C ASP A 5 8.25 52.96 39.90
N SER A 6 8.72 52.16 38.95
CA SER A 6 9.37 52.70 37.77
C SER A 6 8.72 52.04 36.55
N LEU A 7 7.62 52.67 36.10
CA LEU A 7 7.12 52.40 34.72
C LEU A 7 8.25 52.58 33.76
N PRO A 8 8.48 51.62 32.85
CA PRO A 8 9.49 51.80 31.83
C PRO A 8 9.19 53.06 30.98
N PRO A 9 10.16 53.77 30.47
CA PRO A 9 9.95 54.97 29.68
C PRO A 9 9.03 54.70 28.51
N THR A 10 8.00 55.54 28.34
CA THR A 10 6.87 55.36 27.40
C THR A 10 7.29 55.52 25.92
N SER A 11 8.57 55.77 25.64
CA SER A 11 9.09 55.83 24.28
C SER A 11 10.57 55.36 24.27
N PRO A 12 10.96 54.44 23.41
CA PRO A 12 12.33 54.05 23.23
C PRO A 12 13.17 55.23 22.70
N PRO A 13 14.48 55.31 23.00
CA PRO A 13 15.37 56.33 22.43
C PRO A 13 15.34 56.24 20.89
N PRO A 14 15.65 57.38 20.19
CA PRO A 14 15.63 57.41 18.74
C PRO A 14 16.65 56.38 18.17
N GLY A 15 16.13 55.37 17.45
CA GLY A 15 16.92 54.31 16.82
C GLY A 15 16.80 52.92 17.47
N GLU A 16 16.15 52.79 18.64
CA GLU A 16 15.85 51.48 19.23
C GLU A 16 14.39 51.06 18.99
N ASP A 17 14.21 49.83 18.57
CA ASP A 17 12.87 49.27 18.40
C ASP A 17 12.22 49.03 19.80
N PRO A 18 10.92 49.32 19.98
CA PRO A 18 10.24 49.09 21.27
C PRO A 18 10.15 47.61 21.59
N LEU A 19 10.40 47.26 22.85
CA LEU A 19 10.19 45.90 23.35
C LEU A 19 8.69 45.71 23.64
N ARG A 20 8.16 44.52 23.34
CA ARG A 20 6.80 44.16 23.69
C ARG A 20 6.66 44.02 25.21
N PRO A 21 5.49 44.38 25.79
CA PRO A 21 5.32 44.43 27.26
C PRO A 21 5.29 43.04 27.92
N HIS A 22 5.22 41.95 27.19
CA HIS A 22 5.17 40.60 27.74
C HIS A 22 6.46 39.84 27.44
N THR A 23 6.78 38.89 28.31
CA THR A 23 7.91 37.98 28.20
C THR A 23 7.38 36.55 28.13
N TYR A 24 7.96 35.70 27.28
CA TYR A 24 7.73 34.26 27.23
C TYR A 24 9.02 33.55 27.68
N ASP A 25 8.95 32.77 28.73
CA ASP A 25 10.11 32.04 29.30
C ASP A 25 11.36 32.89 29.52
N GLY A 26 11.17 34.18 29.93
CA GLY A 26 12.26 35.11 30.13
C GLY A 26 12.81 35.79 28.90
N ILE A 27 12.26 35.51 27.69
CA ILE A 27 12.63 36.13 26.43
C ILE A 27 11.63 37.23 26.10
N GLN A 28 12.15 38.41 25.81
CA GLN A 28 11.36 39.57 25.42
C GLN A 28 11.63 39.88 23.93
N GLU A 29 10.55 40.12 23.18
CA GLU A 29 10.58 40.36 21.75
C GLU A 29 10.55 41.85 21.43
N TYR A 30 11.23 42.24 20.32
CA TYR A 30 11.12 43.59 19.76
C TYR A 30 9.83 43.73 18.93
N ASP A 31 9.14 44.86 19.06
CA ASP A 31 7.98 45.20 18.24
C ASP A 31 8.42 45.86 16.92
N LYS A 32 8.97 45.06 16.03
CA LYS A 32 9.51 45.53 14.75
C LYS A 32 8.53 45.31 13.61
N ARG A 33 8.27 46.34 12.83
CA ARG A 33 7.44 46.21 11.61
C ARG A 33 8.14 45.35 10.58
N LEU A 34 7.34 44.51 9.92
CA LEU A 34 7.84 43.74 8.79
C LEU A 34 8.27 44.69 7.64
N PRO A 35 9.39 44.40 6.96
CA PRO A 35 9.83 45.19 5.82
C PRO A 35 8.77 45.23 4.71
N ASN A 36 8.61 46.40 4.07
CA ASN A 36 7.60 46.57 3.02
C ASN A 36 7.82 45.64 1.83
N TRP A 37 9.08 45.31 1.49
CA TRP A 37 9.39 44.37 0.43
C TRP A 37 8.89 42.95 0.78
N TRP A 38 8.97 42.56 2.06
CA TRP A 38 8.46 41.28 2.53
C TRP A 38 6.94 41.21 2.43
N LEU A 39 6.24 42.25 2.86
CA LEU A 39 4.77 42.34 2.72
C LEU A 39 4.35 42.31 1.25
N LEU A 40 5.07 43.01 0.36
CA LEU A 40 4.79 43.02 -1.08
C LEU A 40 4.91 41.58 -1.65
N THR A 41 6.01 40.87 -1.33
CA THR A 41 6.19 39.48 -1.81
C THR A 41 5.14 38.55 -1.24
N PHE A 42 4.78 38.70 0.02
CA PHE A 42 3.74 37.91 0.66
C PHE A 42 2.38 38.07 -0.02
N TYR A 43 1.94 39.30 -0.24
CA TYR A 43 0.67 39.54 -0.94
C TYR A 43 0.73 39.13 -2.42
N ALA A 44 1.86 39.36 -3.08
CA ALA A 44 2.04 38.93 -4.47
C ALA A 44 1.92 37.39 -4.61
N THR A 45 2.47 36.62 -3.66
CA THR A 45 2.33 35.16 -3.66
C THR A 45 0.87 34.70 -3.45
N ILE A 46 0.11 35.39 -2.60
CA ILE A 46 -1.31 35.10 -2.39
C ILE A 46 -2.09 35.32 -3.69
N VAL A 47 -1.90 36.48 -4.33
CA VAL A 47 -2.58 36.82 -5.60
C VAL A 47 -2.20 35.83 -6.70
N PHE A 48 -0.89 35.51 -6.79
CA PHE A 48 -0.40 34.51 -7.73
C PHE A 48 -1.03 33.13 -7.49
N TRP A 49 -1.13 32.70 -6.22
CA TRP A 49 -1.70 31.41 -5.88
C TRP A 49 -3.18 31.33 -6.28
N ILE A 50 -3.96 32.37 -5.98
CA ILE A 50 -5.39 32.44 -6.37
C ILE A 50 -5.53 32.38 -7.90
N GLY A 51 -4.75 33.19 -8.63
CA GLY A 51 -4.77 33.20 -10.08
C GLY A 51 -4.36 31.88 -10.70
N TYR A 52 -3.30 31.25 -10.17
CA TYR A 52 -2.83 29.93 -10.59
C TYR A 52 -3.87 28.84 -10.29
N TRP A 53 -4.50 28.88 -9.12
CA TRP A 53 -5.55 27.94 -8.76
C TRP A 53 -6.75 28.04 -9.70
N MET A 54 -7.24 29.24 -9.96
CA MET A 54 -8.34 29.47 -10.92
C MET A 54 -7.97 28.99 -12.33
N TYR A 55 -6.76 29.31 -12.79
CA TYR A 55 -6.26 28.86 -14.09
C TYR A 55 -6.17 27.34 -14.17
N SER A 56 -5.63 26.68 -13.14
CA SER A 56 -5.47 25.22 -13.12
C SER A 56 -6.81 24.49 -13.12
N GLN A 57 -7.83 25.03 -12.45
CA GLN A 57 -9.18 24.46 -12.43
C GLN A 57 -9.88 24.58 -13.80
N GLN A 58 -9.69 25.68 -14.50
CA GLN A 58 -10.35 25.92 -15.78
C GLN A 58 -9.62 25.29 -16.98
N SER A 59 -8.31 25.17 -16.90
CA SER A 59 -7.48 24.65 -18.00
C SER A 59 -7.51 23.13 -18.17
N GLY A 60 -8.18 22.39 -17.26
CA GLY A 60 -8.19 20.93 -17.27
C GLY A 60 -6.82 20.27 -16.99
N LEU A 61 -5.77 21.07 -16.68
CA LEU A 61 -4.47 20.57 -16.26
C LEU A 61 -4.54 19.83 -14.93
N SER A 62 -5.52 20.16 -14.10
CA SER A 62 -5.85 19.42 -12.89
C SER A 62 -6.88 18.33 -13.22
N THR A 63 -6.50 17.33 -14.03
CA THR A 63 -7.14 16.03 -13.87
C THR A 63 -6.88 15.65 -12.42
N SER A 64 -7.93 15.57 -11.61
CA SER A 64 -7.79 15.30 -10.18
C SER A 64 -6.86 14.11 -10.04
N ASP A 65 -5.87 14.19 -9.15
CA ASP A 65 -4.93 13.09 -8.93
C ASP A 65 -5.69 11.81 -8.59
N GLY A 66 -6.91 11.93 -8.03
CA GLY A 66 -7.88 10.84 -7.89
C GLY A 66 -8.21 10.15 -9.22
N ALA A 67 -8.59 10.88 -10.26
CA ALA A 67 -8.93 10.27 -11.56
C ALA A 67 -7.73 9.63 -12.28
N LYS A 68 -6.50 10.07 -11.99
CA LYS A 68 -5.28 9.41 -12.48
C LYS A 68 -5.02 8.10 -11.72
N ILE A 69 -5.21 8.14 -10.40
CA ILE A 69 -5.07 6.97 -9.52
C ILE A 69 -6.11 5.92 -9.89
N ASP A 70 -7.38 6.31 -10.05
CA ASP A 70 -8.46 5.38 -10.44
C ASP A 70 -8.18 4.71 -11.78
N ARG A 71 -7.70 5.45 -12.78
CA ARG A 71 -7.30 4.86 -14.07
C ARG A 71 -6.12 3.91 -13.94
N HIS A 72 -5.13 4.26 -13.11
CA HIS A 72 -3.99 3.40 -12.88
C HIS A 72 -4.40 2.12 -12.13
N LEU A 73 -5.26 2.23 -11.13
CA LEU A 73 -5.82 1.08 -10.41
C LEU A 73 -6.61 0.17 -11.36
N ALA A 74 -7.47 0.73 -12.22
CA ALA A 74 -8.22 -0.05 -13.20
C ALA A 74 -7.29 -0.78 -14.20
N GLN A 75 -6.20 -0.16 -14.62
CA GLN A 75 -5.19 -0.81 -15.48
C GLN A 75 -4.48 -1.96 -14.77
N VAL A 76 -4.08 -1.76 -13.51
CA VAL A 76 -3.45 -2.80 -12.69
C VAL A 76 -4.39 -3.97 -12.45
N GLU A 77 -5.67 -3.70 -12.18
CA GLU A 77 -6.70 -4.74 -12.03
C GLU A 77 -6.91 -5.52 -13.33
N ALA A 78 -7.02 -4.83 -14.47
CA ALA A 78 -7.13 -5.48 -15.77
C ALA A 78 -5.92 -6.37 -16.09
N GLN A 79 -4.70 -5.91 -15.78
CA GLN A 79 -3.49 -6.71 -15.94
C GLN A 79 -3.46 -7.93 -15.02
N LYS A 80 -3.91 -7.80 -13.77
CA LYS A 80 -4.03 -8.93 -12.83
C LYS A 80 -5.05 -9.96 -13.30
N LEU A 81 -6.21 -9.50 -13.78
CA LEU A 81 -7.24 -10.38 -14.34
C LEU A 81 -6.72 -11.12 -15.57
N ALA A 82 -6.04 -10.42 -16.48
CA ALA A 82 -5.44 -11.05 -17.66
C ALA A 82 -4.33 -12.06 -17.29
N ALA A 83 -3.50 -11.73 -16.29
CA ALA A 83 -2.45 -12.63 -15.83
C ALA A 83 -3.03 -13.87 -15.11
N ASN A 84 -4.13 -13.74 -14.38
CA ASN A 84 -4.81 -14.86 -13.72
C ASN A 84 -5.59 -15.71 -14.72
N ALA A 85 -6.19 -15.10 -15.75
CA ALA A 85 -6.88 -15.81 -16.83
C ALA A 85 -5.95 -16.66 -17.72
N ALA A 86 -4.63 -16.42 -17.62
CA ALA A 86 -3.64 -17.24 -18.33
C ALA A 86 -3.40 -18.62 -17.67
N PHE A 87 -3.89 -18.85 -16.44
CA PHE A 87 -3.74 -20.10 -15.73
C PHE A 87 -5.05 -20.90 -15.77
N ASP A 88 -5.07 -21.96 -16.52
CA ASP A 88 -6.11 -23.00 -16.44
C ASP A 88 -5.68 -24.15 -15.53
N ASP A 89 -6.60 -25.06 -15.22
CA ASP A 89 -6.34 -26.18 -14.34
C ASP A 89 -5.23 -27.09 -14.90
N ALA A 90 -5.19 -27.29 -16.21
CA ALA A 90 -4.19 -28.14 -16.86
C ALA A 90 -2.79 -27.53 -16.74
N SER A 91 -2.65 -26.22 -16.98
CA SER A 91 -1.36 -25.55 -16.85
C SER A 91 -0.83 -25.56 -15.41
N LEU A 92 -1.70 -25.37 -14.42
CA LEU A 92 -1.33 -25.43 -13.02
C LEU A 92 -0.91 -26.84 -12.60
N TRP A 93 -1.60 -27.90 -13.07
CA TRP A 93 -1.17 -29.27 -12.87
C TRP A 93 0.18 -29.55 -13.53
N LYS A 94 0.41 -29.06 -14.75
CA LYS A 94 1.70 -29.19 -15.42
C LYS A 94 2.83 -28.50 -14.65
N MET A 95 2.59 -27.32 -14.10
CA MET A 95 3.54 -26.61 -13.25
C MET A 95 3.88 -27.45 -11.98
N SER A 96 2.92 -28.15 -11.40
CA SER A 96 3.13 -28.99 -10.23
C SER A 96 4.01 -30.21 -10.46
N ARG A 97 4.28 -30.59 -11.73
CA ARG A 97 5.20 -31.67 -12.11
C ARG A 97 6.60 -31.15 -12.46
N ASN A 98 6.80 -29.85 -12.48
CA ASN A 98 8.09 -29.25 -12.77
C ASN A 98 8.80 -28.81 -11.47
N ALA A 99 9.93 -29.41 -11.18
CA ALA A 99 10.71 -29.19 -9.95
C ALA A 99 11.06 -27.69 -9.74
N VAL A 100 11.31 -26.93 -10.81
CA VAL A 100 11.68 -25.51 -10.71
C VAL A 100 10.52 -24.69 -10.08
N PHE A 101 9.28 -24.91 -10.51
CA PHE A 101 8.12 -24.23 -9.96
C PHE A 101 7.79 -24.73 -8.54
N VAL A 102 7.92 -26.04 -8.31
CA VAL A 102 7.66 -26.66 -7.00
C VAL A 102 8.64 -26.14 -5.95
N ASP A 103 9.92 -26.05 -6.26
CA ASP A 103 10.94 -25.58 -5.31
C ASP A 103 10.80 -24.08 -5.03
N ALA A 104 10.50 -23.25 -6.05
CA ALA A 104 10.20 -21.84 -5.88
C ALA A 104 8.93 -21.63 -5.04
N GLY A 105 7.89 -22.44 -5.29
CA GLY A 105 6.65 -22.45 -4.52
C GLY A 105 6.85 -22.86 -3.08
N ARG A 106 7.66 -23.90 -2.83
CA ARG A 106 8.04 -24.35 -1.47
C ARG A 106 8.73 -23.23 -0.68
N ALA A 107 9.68 -22.55 -1.29
CA ALA A 107 10.38 -21.44 -0.64
C ALA A 107 9.42 -20.33 -0.24
N THR A 108 8.53 -19.93 -1.14
CA THR A 108 7.51 -18.90 -0.88
C THR A 108 6.49 -19.38 0.16
N PHE A 109 6.02 -20.63 0.07
CA PHE A 109 5.09 -21.22 1.02
C PHE A 109 5.66 -21.21 2.46
N ASN A 110 6.89 -21.64 2.62
CA ASN A 110 7.56 -21.67 3.92
C ASN A 110 7.71 -20.27 4.54
N ALA A 111 7.92 -19.26 3.71
CA ALA A 111 8.09 -17.89 4.17
C ALA A 111 6.76 -17.20 4.55
N THR A 112 5.65 -17.58 3.93
CA THR A 112 4.40 -16.81 4.03
C THR A 112 3.17 -17.61 4.50
N CYS A 113 3.09 -18.90 4.17
CA CYS A 113 1.91 -19.73 4.38
C CYS A 113 2.07 -20.73 5.54
N ALA A 114 3.29 -21.17 5.78
CA ALA A 114 3.60 -22.26 6.74
C ALA A 114 3.24 -21.92 8.19
N SER A 115 3.18 -20.63 8.55
CA SER A 115 2.76 -20.18 9.89
C SER A 115 1.33 -20.62 10.24
N CYS A 116 0.45 -20.72 9.24
CA CYS A 116 -0.94 -21.14 9.42
C CYS A 116 -1.19 -22.56 8.93
N HIS A 117 -0.58 -22.96 7.80
CA HIS A 117 -0.84 -24.27 7.16
C HIS A 117 0.21 -25.33 7.49
N HIS A 118 1.20 -25.03 8.31
CA HIS A 118 2.35 -25.86 8.65
C HIS A 118 3.28 -26.14 7.44
N ALA A 119 4.57 -26.29 7.67
CA ALA A 119 5.55 -26.53 6.59
C ALA A 119 5.31 -27.86 5.85
N THR A 120 4.65 -28.82 6.51
CA THR A 120 4.22 -30.11 5.96
C THR A 120 2.83 -30.10 5.35
N LEU A 121 2.19 -28.93 5.20
CA LEU A 121 0.83 -28.74 4.67
C LEU A 121 -0.28 -29.44 5.49
N THR A 122 0.02 -29.98 6.65
CA THR A 122 -0.93 -30.75 7.48
C THR A 122 -1.96 -29.91 8.22
N GLY A 123 -1.86 -28.56 8.07
CA GLY A 123 -2.74 -27.64 8.76
C GLY A 123 -2.28 -27.30 10.17
N GLY A 124 -2.94 -26.33 10.77
CA GLY A 124 -2.69 -25.83 12.12
C GLY A 124 -3.76 -24.82 12.46
N ILE A 125 -3.44 -23.51 12.36
CA ILE A 125 -4.44 -22.44 12.42
C ILE A 125 -5.33 -22.49 11.18
N GLY A 126 -4.73 -22.72 10.00
CA GLY A 126 -5.41 -22.95 8.74
C GLY A 126 -5.71 -24.45 8.52
N PRO A 127 -6.60 -24.78 7.57
CA PRO A 127 -6.92 -26.17 7.23
C PRO A 127 -5.72 -26.90 6.63
N SER A 128 -5.78 -28.23 6.67
CA SER A 128 -4.85 -29.11 5.94
C SER A 128 -4.96 -28.85 4.43
N LEU A 129 -3.83 -28.92 3.75
CA LEU A 129 -3.73 -28.76 2.29
C LEU A 129 -3.23 -30.06 1.60
N VAL A 130 -3.15 -31.17 2.34
CA VAL A 130 -2.75 -32.50 1.82
C VAL A 130 -3.88 -33.53 1.91
N ASP A 131 -5.02 -33.17 2.48
CA ASP A 131 -6.19 -34.07 2.51
C ASP A 131 -7.09 -33.83 1.29
N ALA A 132 -8.11 -34.65 1.13
CA ALA A 132 -9.05 -34.58 0.02
C ALA A 132 -10.25 -33.62 0.29
N VAL A 133 -10.27 -32.97 1.45
CA VAL A 133 -11.40 -32.12 1.88
C VAL A 133 -11.12 -30.65 1.61
N TRP A 134 -11.75 -30.11 0.59
CA TRP A 134 -11.57 -28.70 0.18
C TRP A 134 -12.80 -27.86 0.55
N VAL A 135 -12.62 -26.93 1.48
CA VAL A 135 -13.70 -26.05 1.96
C VAL A 135 -14.16 -25.05 0.90
N HIS A 136 -13.24 -24.58 0.07
CA HIS A 136 -13.47 -23.51 -0.91
C HIS A 136 -13.32 -23.97 -2.38
N GLY A 137 -13.36 -25.29 -2.59
CA GLY A 137 -13.18 -25.93 -3.90
C GLY A 137 -11.77 -26.49 -4.09
N GLY A 138 -11.70 -27.65 -4.75
CA GLY A 138 -10.46 -28.42 -4.95
C GLY A 138 -9.86 -28.32 -6.36
N GLN A 139 -10.44 -27.55 -7.26
CA GLN A 139 -9.90 -27.31 -8.58
C GLN A 139 -8.72 -26.33 -8.49
N PRO A 140 -7.64 -26.49 -9.27
CA PRO A 140 -6.50 -25.58 -9.21
C PRO A 140 -6.86 -24.09 -9.38
N THR A 141 -7.75 -23.77 -10.31
CA THR A 141 -8.21 -22.39 -10.52
C THR A 141 -9.04 -21.85 -9.35
N GLN A 142 -9.80 -22.70 -8.64
CA GLN A 142 -10.51 -22.32 -7.42
C GLN A 142 -9.53 -22.03 -6.29
N MET A 143 -8.50 -22.88 -6.12
CA MET A 143 -7.41 -22.64 -5.16
C MET A 143 -6.67 -21.35 -5.49
N LEU A 144 -6.38 -21.09 -6.78
CA LEU A 144 -5.75 -19.87 -7.25
C LEU A 144 -6.54 -18.65 -6.82
N LYS A 145 -7.86 -18.69 -6.99
CA LYS A 145 -8.77 -17.64 -6.57
C LYS A 145 -8.71 -17.42 -5.06
N VAL A 146 -8.80 -18.49 -4.27
CA VAL A 146 -8.73 -18.41 -2.80
C VAL A 146 -7.43 -17.80 -2.32
N VAL A 147 -6.29 -18.16 -2.89
CA VAL A 147 -5.00 -17.56 -2.51
C VAL A 147 -4.90 -16.10 -2.92
N ASN A 148 -5.42 -15.75 -4.11
CA ASN A 148 -5.39 -14.36 -4.58
C ASN A 148 -6.28 -13.43 -3.75
N GLU A 149 -7.52 -13.85 -3.45
CA GLU A 149 -8.54 -13.03 -2.79
C GLU A 149 -8.50 -13.15 -1.26
N GLY A 150 -7.95 -14.25 -0.75
CA GLY A 150 -7.97 -14.59 0.66
C GLY A 150 -9.34 -15.04 1.14
N VAL A 151 -9.43 -15.35 2.44
CA VAL A 151 -10.67 -15.62 3.18
C VAL A 151 -10.64 -14.81 4.47
N LEU A 152 -10.86 -13.51 4.35
CA LEU A 152 -10.69 -12.55 5.45
C LEU A 152 -11.52 -12.90 6.68
N THR A 153 -12.73 -13.44 6.48
CA THR A 153 -13.62 -13.88 7.57
C THR A 153 -13.07 -15.05 8.38
N LYS A 154 -12.09 -15.77 7.83
CA LYS A 154 -11.38 -16.89 8.48
C LYS A 154 -9.92 -16.55 8.79
N GLY A 155 -9.50 -15.31 8.60
CA GLY A 155 -8.16 -14.83 8.93
C GLY A 155 -7.10 -15.07 7.84
N MET A 156 -7.45 -15.58 6.66
CA MET A 156 -6.52 -15.72 5.54
C MET A 156 -6.49 -14.42 4.72
N PRO A 157 -5.35 -13.72 4.65
CA PRO A 157 -5.23 -12.49 3.86
C PRO A 157 -5.20 -12.78 2.36
N ALA A 158 -5.48 -11.74 1.56
CA ALA A 158 -5.34 -11.80 0.11
C ALA A 158 -3.87 -11.75 -0.29
N TRP A 159 -3.33 -12.83 -0.79
CA TRP A 159 -1.92 -12.93 -1.17
C TRP A 159 -1.63 -12.45 -2.59
N GLY A 160 -2.62 -12.41 -3.46
CA GLY A 160 -2.48 -11.93 -4.85
C GLY A 160 -1.83 -10.56 -4.97
N PRO A 161 -2.29 -9.52 -4.25
CA PRO A 161 -1.69 -8.20 -4.26
C PRO A 161 -0.24 -8.15 -3.73
N ILE A 162 0.11 -9.06 -2.83
CA ILE A 162 1.41 -9.08 -2.12
C ILE A 162 2.46 -9.86 -2.93
N LEU A 163 2.10 -11.05 -3.40
CA LEU A 163 3.02 -11.98 -4.05
C LEU A 163 3.04 -11.81 -5.58
N GLY A 164 1.92 -11.39 -6.15
CA GLY A 164 1.72 -11.36 -7.59
C GLY A 164 1.42 -12.74 -8.21
N PRO A 165 0.93 -12.77 -9.46
CA PRO A 165 0.41 -13.99 -10.09
C PRO A 165 1.45 -15.10 -10.23
N LYS A 166 2.71 -14.76 -10.52
CA LYS A 166 3.80 -15.72 -10.66
C LYS A 166 4.04 -16.50 -9.37
N LYS A 167 4.26 -15.81 -8.24
CA LYS A 167 4.55 -16.50 -6.96
C LYS A 167 3.36 -17.27 -6.44
N VAL A 168 2.13 -16.77 -6.68
CA VAL A 168 0.91 -17.48 -6.30
C VAL A 168 0.78 -18.78 -7.08
N SER A 169 1.02 -18.78 -8.41
CA SER A 169 1.00 -20.01 -9.20
C SER A 169 2.10 -21.01 -8.81
N GLU A 170 3.29 -20.52 -8.44
CA GLU A 170 4.37 -21.36 -7.91
C GLU A 170 3.99 -22.01 -6.57
N VAL A 171 3.38 -21.25 -5.65
CA VAL A 171 2.84 -21.80 -4.38
C VAL A 171 1.80 -22.87 -4.65
N LEU A 172 0.89 -22.64 -5.59
CA LEU A 172 -0.09 -23.66 -6.01
C LEU A 172 0.60 -24.90 -6.59
N ALA A 173 1.61 -24.73 -7.44
CA ALA A 173 2.36 -25.85 -7.98
C ALA A 173 2.99 -26.70 -6.88
N PHE A 174 3.49 -26.09 -5.81
CA PHE A 174 3.98 -26.81 -4.63
C PHE A 174 2.86 -27.57 -3.91
N ILE A 175 1.71 -26.95 -3.64
CA ILE A 175 0.57 -27.62 -2.99
C ILE A 175 0.09 -28.79 -3.85
N LEU A 176 -0.14 -28.55 -5.14
CA LEU A 176 -0.61 -29.56 -6.09
C LEU A 176 0.38 -30.71 -6.31
N SER A 177 1.68 -30.50 -6.07
CA SER A 177 2.68 -31.58 -6.16
C SER A 177 2.46 -32.71 -5.15
N HIS A 178 1.70 -32.44 -4.07
CA HIS A 178 1.30 -33.43 -3.06
C HIS A 178 -0.02 -34.13 -3.39
N HIS A 179 -0.65 -33.79 -4.51
CA HIS A 179 -1.92 -34.37 -4.98
C HIS A 179 -1.76 -35.09 -6.32
N THR A 180 -2.68 -35.97 -6.60
CA THR A 180 -2.73 -36.70 -7.88
C THR A 180 -3.63 -35.92 -8.84
N PRO A 181 -3.20 -35.63 -10.09
CA PRO A 181 -4.03 -34.96 -11.06
C PRO A 181 -5.21 -35.87 -11.45
N PRO A 182 -6.35 -35.28 -11.85
CA PRO A 182 -7.46 -36.03 -12.43
C PRO A 182 -7.02 -36.81 -13.69
N ALA A 183 -7.68 -37.92 -13.98
CA ALA A 183 -7.30 -38.83 -15.05
C ALA A 183 -7.28 -38.19 -16.46
N ASP A 184 -8.12 -37.23 -16.72
CA ASP A 184 -8.21 -36.45 -17.96
C ASP A 184 -6.96 -35.59 -18.19
N VAL A 185 -6.39 -35.00 -17.13
CA VAL A 185 -5.16 -34.21 -17.17
C VAL A 185 -3.92 -35.12 -17.27
N ALA A 186 -3.95 -36.28 -16.58
CA ALA A 186 -2.87 -37.25 -16.61
C ALA A 186 -2.66 -37.90 -17.97
N LEU A 187 -3.70 -37.97 -18.80
CA LEU A 187 -3.66 -38.55 -20.16
C LEU A 187 -3.10 -37.56 -21.20
N ALA A 188 -3.13 -36.26 -20.93
CA ALA A 188 -2.60 -35.23 -21.83
C ALA A 188 -1.07 -35.10 -21.81
N GLU A 189 -0.38 -35.79 -20.91
CA GLU A 189 1.09 -35.78 -20.74
C GLU A 189 1.82 -36.94 -21.46
N LYS A 190 1.10 -37.80 -22.21
CA LYS A 190 1.67 -38.87 -23.07
C LYS A 190 1.73 -38.42 -24.53
#